data_f4131ee26da4a0d717c5bb57fc7bceb9
#
_entry.id   f4131ee26da4a0d717c5bb57fc7bceb9
#
_cell.length_a   1.000
_cell.length_b   1.000
_cell.length_c   1.000
_cell.angle_alpha   90.00
_cell.angle_beta   90.00
_cell.angle_gamma   90.00
#
_symmetry.space_group_name_H-M   'P 1'
#
loop_
_entity.id
_entity.type
_entity.pdbx_description
1 polymer ?
#
loop_
_entity_poly.entity_id
_entity_poly.type
_entity_poly.pdbx_seq_one_letter_code
_entity_poly.pdbx_strand_id
1 'polypeptide(L)'
;MSEEKVKKAKVVKKVAAKAKAVKKVPAAAPKAKAVKKASEQLPDVILKSVKFLDDKKAENIVILDLRKVANISDYFVVATAANVPHLKSLSDGLQRLFKNEQYEGYRAAGTGDSGWIIVDYYGVMVHVFSFEMRNLYDLELLWKDAKRITL
;
A
#
# COMPACT_ATOMS: atom_id res chain seq x y z
N MET A 1 -24.83 7.54 1.98
CA MET A 1 -23.48 7.13 1.53
C MET A 1 -23.02 8.08 0.45
N SER A 2 -21.82 8.61 0.55
CA SER A 2 -21.29 9.49 -0.47
C SER A 2 -20.91 8.71 -1.73
N GLU A 3 -21.07 9.32 -2.91
CA GLU A 3 -20.69 8.71 -4.20
C GLU A 3 -19.21 8.28 -4.25
N GLU A 4 -18.34 8.93 -3.48
CA GLU A 4 -16.93 8.58 -3.37
C GLU A 4 -16.69 7.19 -2.73
N LYS A 5 -17.48 6.81 -1.71
CA LYS A 5 -17.41 5.45 -1.13
C LYS A 5 -17.79 4.38 -2.15
N VAL A 6 -18.76 4.65 -3.00
CA VAL A 6 -19.20 3.73 -4.06
C VAL A 6 -18.14 3.60 -5.16
N LYS A 7 -17.51 4.69 -5.57
CA LYS A 7 -16.41 4.68 -6.55
C LYS A 7 -15.19 3.93 -6.04
N LYS A 8 -14.82 4.09 -4.77
CA LYS A 8 -13.71 3.37 -4.13
C LYS A 8 -14.01 1.89 -3.96
N ALA A 9 -15.22 1.53 -3.55
CA ALA A 9 -15.64 0.15 -3.48
C ALA A 9 -15.60 -0.54 -4.86
N LYS A 10 -15.93 0.17 -5.95
CA LYS A 10 -15.80 -0.34 -7.32
C LYS A 10 -14.34 -0.56 -7.73
N VAL A 11 -13.42 0.33 -7.35
CA VAL A 11 -11.99 0.17 -7.62
C VAL A 11 -11.45 -1.04 -6.87
N VAL A 12 -11.78 -1.19 -5.59
CA VAL A 12 -11.38 -2.34 -4.77
C VAL A 12 -11.99 -3.64 -5.30
N LYS A 13 -13.24 -3.64 -5.74
CA LYS A 13 -13.88 -4.81 -6.37
C LYS A 13 -13.21 -5.19 -7.70
N LYS A 14 -12.77 -4.22 -8.50
CA LYS A 14 -11.98 -4.48 -9.71
C LYS A 14 -10.63 -5.11 -9.37
N VAL A 15 -9.95 -4.62 -8.35
CA VAL A 15 -8.69 -5.20 -7.85
C VAL A 15 -8.92 -6.60 -7.31
N ALA A 16 -9.99 -6.82 -6.54
CA ALA A 16 -10.39 -8.13 -6.03
C ALA A 16 -10.74 -9.12 -7.13
N ALA A 17 -11.44 -8.70 -8.17
CA ALA A 17 -11.76 -9.54 -9.33
C ALA A 17 -10.51 -9.96 -10.10
N LYS A 18 -9.53 -9.07 -10.29
CA LYS A 18 -8.24 -9.40 -10.89
C LYS A 18 -7.43 -10.35 -10.01
N ALA A 19 -7.45 -10.18 -8.69
CA ALA A 19 -6.79 -11.07 -7.74
C ALA A 19 -7.36 -12.49 -7.79
N LYS A 20 -8.67 -12.65 -7.92
CA LYS A 20 -9.33 -13.96 -8.04
C LYS A 20 -9.00 -14.68 -9.34
N ALA A 21 -8.70 -13.97 -10.41
CA ALA A 21 -8.32 -14.57 -11.70
C ALA A 21 -6.89 -15.12 -11.74
N VAL A 22 -6.01 -14.68 -10.84
CA VAL A 22 -4.59 -15.07 -10.79
C VAL A 22 -4.31 -16.19 -9.77
N LYS A 23 -5.32 -16.87 -9.31
CA LYS A 23 -5.31 -17.83 -8.22
C LYS A 23 -4.60 -19.13 -8.52
N LYS A 24 -3.32 -19.21 -8.75
CA LYS A 24 -2.63 -20.52 -8.79
C LYS A 24 -1.16 -20.50 -8.39
N VAL A 25 -0.75 -19.60 -7.51
CA VAL A 25 0.61 -19.63 -7.00
C VAL A 25 0.60 -20.15 -5.57
N PRO A 26 1.24 -21.29 -5.28
CA PRO A 26 1.34 -21.78 -3.92
C PRO A 26 2.11 -20.76 -3.09
N ALA A 27 1.48 -20.25 -2.05
CA ALA A 27 2.12 -19.37 -1.09
C ALA A 27 3.17 -20.18 -0.31
N ALA A 28 4.43 -20.07 -0.73
CA ALA A 28 5.52 -20.51 0.12
C ALA A 28 5.67 -19.50 1.24
N ALA A 29 5.39 -19.90 2.48
CA ALA A 29 5.61 -19.07 3.65
C ALA A 29 7.07 -18.62 3.72
N PRO A 30 7.38 -17.32 3.71
CA PRO A 30 8.76 -16.87 3.75
C PRO A 30 9.34 -17.12 5.14
N LYS A 31 10.44 -17.83 5.20
CA LYS A 31 11.25 -17.96 6.42
C LYS A 31 11.97 -16.63 6.70
N ALA A 32 12.20 -16.31 7.97
CA ALA A 32 12.79 -15.04 8.43
C ALA A 32 14.10 -14.64 7.71
N LYS A 33 14.89 -15.61 7.25
CA LYS A 33 16.13 -15.37 6.47
C LYS A 33 15.88 -14.81 5.05
N ALA A 34 14.70 -15.05 4.46
CA ALA A 34 14.34 -14.52 3.15
C ALA A 34 13.89 -13.05 3.25
N VAL A 35 13.47 -12.59 4.42
CA VAL A 35 13.06 -11.21 4.67
C VAL A 35 14.26 -10.25 4.62
N LYS A 36 15.39 -10.60 5.23
CA LYS A 36 16.61 -9.78 5.19
C LYS A 36 17.20 -9.65 3.77
N LYS A 37 17.18 -10.71 2.98
CA LYS A 37 17.62 -10.68 1.57
C LYS A 37 16.66 -9.90 0.68
N ALA A 38 15.36 -9.90 1.01
CA ALA A 38 14.36 -9.16 0.24
C ALA A 38 14.46 -7.64 0.48
N SER A 39 14.88 -7.19 1.68
CA SER A 39 15.07 -5.77 1.97
C SER A 39 16.22 -5.15 1.17
N GLU A 40 17.27 -5.91 0.86
CA GLU A 40 18.40 -5.46 0.03
C GLU A 40 18.03 -5.29 -1.45
N GLN A 41 16.89 -5.83 -1.89
CA GLN A 41 16.43 -5.79 -3.27
C GLN A 41 15.18 -4.92 -3.50
N LEU A 42 14.71 -4.24 -2.44
CA LEU A 42 13.53 -3.39 -2.55
C LEU A 42 13.87 -2.08 -3.28
N PRO A 43 12.97 -1.58 -4.14
CA PRO A 43 13.11 -0.27 -4.73
C PRO A 43 13.30 0.83 -3.68
N ASP A 44 14.14 1.80 -3.98
CA ASP A 44 14.45 2.93 -3.09
C ASP A 44 13.19 3.70 -2.66
N VAL A 45 12.23 3.84 -3.54
CA VAL A 45 10.94 4.47 -3.26
C VAL A 45 10.19 3.77 -2.11
N ILE A 46 10.27 2.46 -2.00
CA ILE A 46 9.66 1.70 -0.90
C ILE A 46 10.39 2.02 0.42
N LEU A 47 11.71 1.92 0.42
CA LEU A 47 12.51 2.17 1.62
C LEU A 47 12.30 3.58 2.15
N LYS A 48 12.29 4.58 1.27
CA LYS A 48 12.03 5.97 1.64
C LYS A 48 10.60 6.20 2.11
N SER A 49 9.62 5.58 1.46
CA SER A 49 8.21 5.67 1.87
C SER A 49 7.98 5.05 3.25
N VAL A 50 8.52 3.87 3.51
CA VAL A 50 8.40 3.19 4.80
C VAL A 50 9.09 3.99 5.90
N LYS A 51 10.30 4.46 5.64
CA LYS A 51 11.02 5.33 6.59
C LYS A 51 10.22 6.59 6.92
N PHE A 52 9.67 7.25 5.92
CA PHE A 52 8.83 8.43 6.11
C PHE A 52 7.60 8.12 6.96
N LEU A 53 6.89 7.03 6.65
CA LEU A 53 5.70 6.61 7.38
C LEU A 53 6.02 6.28 8.84
N ASP A 54 7.12 5.59 9.09
CA ASP A 54 7.59 5.26 10.44
C ASP A 54 8.00 6.52 11.22
N ASP A 55 8.77 7.41 10.62
CA ASP A 55 9.16 8.70 11.20
C ASP A 55 7.94 9.56 11.58
N LYS A 56 6.86 9.46 10.82
CA LYS A 56 5.59 10.17 11.05
C LYS A 56 4.58 9.38 11.88
N LYS A 57 5.01 8.30 12.52
CA LYS A 57 4.19 7.50 13.44
C LYS A 57 2.96 6.85 12.80
N ALA A 58 3.04 6.49 11.54
CA ALA A 58 2.06 5.59 10.94
C ALA A 58 2.15 4.21 11.59
N GLU A 59 1.01 3.56 11.75
CA GLU A 59 0.92 2.27 12.43
C GLU A 59 0.80 1.12 11.43
N ASN A 60 1.19 -0.08 11.87
CA ASN A 60 1.01 -1.33 11.13
C ASN A 60 1.49 -1.24 9.67
N ILE A 61 2.72 -0.79 9.47
CA ILE A 61 3.31 -0.68 8.15
C ILE A 61 3.66 -2.09 7.65
N VAL A 62 3.09 -2.45 6.50
CA VAL A 62 3.30 -3.75 5.85
C VAL A 62 3.65 -3.54 4.39
N ILE A 63 4.61 -4.30 3.88
CA ILE A 63 4.95 -4.33 2.46
C ILE A 63 4.47 -5.66 1.90
N LEU A 64 3.73 -5.62 0.79
CA LEU A 64 3.28 -6.79 0.06
C LEU A 64 3.98 -6.86 -1.29
N ASP A 65 4.67 -7.96 -1.56
CA ASP A 65 5.27 -8.25 -2.86
C ASP A 65 4.23 -8.94 -3.74
N LEU A 66 3.75 -8.24 -4.74
CA LEU A 66 2.68 -8.69 -5.64
C LEU A 66 3.19 -9.24 -6.97
N ARG A 67 4.48 -9.19 -7.25
CA ARG A 67 5.06 -9.55 -8.56
C ARG A 67 4.68 -10.94 -9.06
N LYS A 68 4.41 -11.87 -8.13
CA LYS A 68 4.06 -13.25 -8.47
C LYS A 68 2.56 -13.55 -8.38
N VAL A 69 1.77 -12.63 -7.83
CA VAL A 69 0.34 -12.87 -7.55
C VAL A 69 -0.58 -11.92 -8.28
N ALA A 70 -0.08 -10.82 -8.81
CA ALA A 70 -0.89 -9.82 -9.50
C ALA A 70 -0.12 -9.06 -10.57
N ASN A 71 -0.86 -8.51 -11.52
CA ASN A 71 -0.34 -7.65 -12.58
C ASN A 71 -0.74 -6.18 -12.41
N ILE A 72 -1.25 -5.83 -11.23
CA ILE A 72 -1.74 -4.46 -10.96
C ILE A 72 -0.62 -3.54 -10.46
N SER A 73 0.29 -4.08 -9.68
CA SER A 73 1.43 -3.38 -9.11
C SER A 73 2.47 -4.41 -8.67
N ASP A 74 3.71 -4.01 -8.58
CA ASP A 74 4.79 -4.88 -8.08
C ASP A 74 4.78 -4.98 -6.56
N TYR A 75 4.50 -3.85 -5.89
CA TYR A 75 4.50 -3.76 -4.43
C TYR A 75 3.38 -2.88 -3.90
N PHE A 76 2.79 -3.29 -2.79
CA PHE A 76 1.97 -2.43 -1.94
C PHE A 76 2.70 -2.11 -0.65
N VAL A 77 2.66 -0.86 -0.25
CA VAL A 77 3.01 -0.42 1.10
C VAL A 77 1.72 -0.01 1.78
N VAL A 78 1.35 -0.66 2.86
CA VAL A 78 0.10 -0.42 3.59
C VAL A 78 0.41 0.12 4.97
N ALA A 79 -0.21 1.21 5.35
CA ALA A 79 -0.04 1.83 6.66
C ALA A 79 -1.37 2.37 7.19
N THR A 80 -1.45 2.55 8.49
CA THR A 80 -2.62 3.08 9.19
C THR A 80 -2.29 4.44 9.81
N ALA A 81 -3.18 5.41 9.62
CA ALA A 81 -3.13 6.69 10.28
C ALA A 81 -3.98 6.68 11.56
N ALA A 82 -3.56 7.42 12.57
CA ALA A 82 -4.25 7.49 13.87
C ALA A 82 -5.59 8.23 13.79
N ASN A 83 -5.71 9.20 12.90
CA ASN A 83 -6.91 10.03 12.71
C ASN A 83 -6.91 10.72 11.34
N VAL A 84 -7.98 11.44 11.02
CA VAL A 84 -8.13 12.14 9.73
C VAL A 84 -7.02 13.18 9.47
N PRO A 85 -6.70 14.09 10.41
CA PRO A 85 -5.57 15.00 10.23
C PRO A 85 -4.23 14.29 9.99
N HIS A 86 -3.98 13.20 10.69
CA HIS A 86 -2.78 12.39 10.51
C HIS A 86 -2.75 11.76 9.11
N LEU A 87 -3.87 11.19 8.67
CA LEU A 87 -4.00 10.63 7.33
C LEU A 87 -3.69 11.66 6.24
N LYS A 88 -4.23 12.85 6.37
CA LYS A 88 -3.97 13.97 5.46
C LYS A 88 -2.51 14.40 5.48
N SER A 89 -1.92 14.52 6.67
CA SER A 89 -0.51 14.85 6.85
C SER A 89 0.42 13.82 6.20
N LEU A 90 0.11 12.53 6.35
CA LEU A 90 0.87 11.45 5.71
C LEU A 90 0.78 11.51 4.19
N SER A 91 -0.41 11.77 3.64
CA SER A 91 -0.60 11.93 2.20
C SER A 91 0.20 13.10 1.64
N ASP A 92 0.07 14.27 2.24
CA ASP A 92 0.76 15.48 1.81
C ASP A 92 2.28 15.31 1.93
N GLY A 93 2.73 14.66 2.99
CA GLY A 93 4.13 14.38 3.22
C GLY A 93 4.72 13.40 2.22
N LEU A 94 4.00 12.32 1.88
CA LEU A 94 4.43 11.37 0.84
C LEU A 94 4.54 12.04 -0.53
N GLN A 95 3.58 12.89 -0.89
CA GLN A 95 3.63 13.62 -2.15
C GLN A 95 4.82 14.57 -2.20
N ARG A 96 5.10 15.26 -1.09
CA ARG A 96 6.31 16.11 -0.97
C ARG A 96 7.60 15.30 -1.05
N LEU A 97 7.64 14.14 -0.39
CA LEU A 97 8.77 13.22 -0.48
C LEU A 97 9.02 12.81 -1.93
N PHE A 98 7.98 12.39 -2.64
CA PHE A 98 8.10 11.96 -4.04
C PHE A 98 8.56 13.09 -4.95
N LYS A 99 8.06 14.30 -4.73
CA LYS A 99 8.48 15.50 -5.46
C LYS A 99 9.95 15.85 -5.18
N ASN A 100 10.37 15.81 -3.92
CA ASN A 100 11.75 16.13 -3.52
C ASN A 100 12.76 15.09 -4.03
N GLU A 101 12.36 13.83 -4.07
CA GLU A 101 13.17 12.74 -4.61
C GLU A 101 13.11 12.63 -6.15
N GLN A 102 12.43 13.59 -6.80
CA GLN A 102 12.25 13.62 -8.24
C GLN A 102 11.59 12.37 -8.83
N TYR A 103 10.69 11.73 -8.07
CA TYR A 103 9.86 10.65 -8.57
C TYR A 103 8.74 11.22 -9.45
N GLU A 104 9.11 11.60 -10.67
CA GLU A 104 8.17 12.20 -11.61
C GLU A 104 7.07 11.23 -12.03
N GLY A 105 5.87 11.76 -12.28
CA GLY A 105 4.74 10.95 -12.74
C GLY A 105 4.01 10.19 -11.66
N TYR A 106 4.29 10.42 -10.38
CA TYR A 106 3.49 9.83 -9.30
C TYR A 106 2.05 10.35 -9.36
N ARG A 107 1.12 9.54 -8.90
CA ARG A 107 -0.31 9.85 -8.84
C ARG A 107 -0.80 9.68 -7.41
N ALA A 108 -1.63 10.61 -6.97
CA ALA A 108 -2.28 10.52 -5.68
C ALA A 108 -3.81 10.49 -5.86
N ALA A 109 -4.49 9.68 -5.08
CA ALA A 109 -5.93 9.56 -5.07
C ALA A 109 -6.46 9.43 -3.65
N GLY A 110 -7.68 9.84 -3.43
CA GLY A 110 -8.34 9.80 -2.13
C GLY A 110 -8.22 11.11 -1.37
N THR A 111 -8.99 11.21 -0.31
CA THR A 111 -9.03 12.37 0.59
C THR A 111 -8.94 11.89 2.04
N GLY A 112 -8.57 12.79 2.96
CA GLY A 112 -8.55 12.47 4.38
C GLY A 112 -9.91 11.97 4.90
N ASP A 113 -10.99 12.59 4.43
CA ASP A 113 -12.36 12.25 4.84
C ASP A 113 -12.81 10.88 4.33
N SER A 114 -12.23 10.39 3.24
CA SER A 114 -12.53 9.05 2.73
C SER A 114 -11.93 7.92 3.56
N GLY A 115 -10.96 8.23 4.42
CA GLY A 115 -10.25 7.25 5.22
C GLY A 115 -9.29 6.36 4.45
N TRP A 116 -9.05 6.64 3.18
CA TRP A 116 -8.13 5.90 2.34
C TRP A 116 -7.47 6.80 1.30
N ILE A 117 -6.15 6.82 1.30
CA ILE A 117 -5.33 7.57 0.36
C ILE A 117 -4.35 6.61 -0.31
N ILE A 118 -4.17 6.80 -1.60
CA ILE A 118 -3.25 6.02 -2.42
C ILE A 118 -2.26 6.97 -3.08
N VAL A 119 -0.98 6.64 -3.00
CA VAL A 119 0.07 7.29 -3.79
C VAL A 119 0.74 6.22 -4.65
N ASP A 120 0.60 6.34 -5.95
CA ASP A 120 1.09 5.37 -6.93
C ASP A 120 2.30 5.92 -7.68
N TYR A 121 3.33 5.10 -7.82
CA TYR A 121 4.54 5.41 -8.58
C TYR A 121 5.17 4.14 -9.17
N TYR A 122 5.07 3.99 -10.49
CA TYR A 122 5.73 2.93 -11.28
C TYR A 122 5.83 1.55 -10.60
N GLY A 123 4.68 0.95 -10.36
CA GLY A 123 4.63 -0.40 -9.77
C GLY A 123 4.71 -0.44 -8.25
N VAL A 124 4.79 0.71 -7.58
CA VAL A 124 4.71 0.81 -6.12
C VAL A 124 3.48 1.64 -5.74
N MET A 125 2.56 1.04 -4.99
CA MET A 125 1.37 1.75 -4.48
C MET A 125 1.45 1.84 -2.96
N VAL A 126 1.46 3.06 -2.45
CA VAL A 126 1.41 3.32 -1.01
C VAL A 126 -0.04 3.58 -0.61
N HIS A 127 -0.59 2.71 0.23
CA HIS A 127 -1.94 2.79 0.76
C HIS A 127 -1.88 3.27 2.21
N VAL A 128 -2.51 4.39 2.51
CA VAL A 128 -2.66 4.89 3.88
C VAL A 128 -4.15 4.89 4.23
N PHE A 129 -4.50 4.18 5.29
CA PHE A 129 -5.87 3.98 5.74
C PHE A 129 -6.12 4.61 7.10
N SER A 130 -7.38 5.00 7.35
CA SER A 130 -7.89 5.02 8.72
C SER A 130 -8.00 3.60 9.25
N PHE A 131 -8.09 3.45 10.56
CA PHE A 131 -8.25 2.15 11.19
C PHE A 131 -9.50 1.41 10.68
N GLU A 132 -10.64 2.11 10.57
CA GLU A 132 -11.88 1.53 10.09
C GLU A 132 -11.78 1.05 8.64
N MET A 133 -11.20 1.88 7.77
CA MET A 133 -11.09 1.54 6.35
C MET A 133 -10.08 0.43 6.09
N ARG A 134 -9.02 0.34 6.88
CA ARG A 134 -8.09 -0.78 6.79
C ARG A 134 -8.77 -2.12 7.11
N ASN A 135 -9.56 -2.15 8.16
CA ASN A 135 -10.32 -3.35 8.53
C ASN A 135 -11.42 -3.68 7.51
N LEU A 136 -12.08 -2.66 6.97
CA LEU A 136 -13.17 -2.83 6.02
C LEU A 136 -12.68 -3.42 4.69
N TYR A 137 -11.57 -2.93 4.16
CA TYR A 137 -11.03 -3.37 2.87
C TYR A 137 -10.06 -4.54 2.98
N ASP A 138 -9.37 -4.65 4.10
CA ASP A 138 -8.45 -5.74 4.45
C ASP A 138 -7.60 -6.23 3.26
N LEU A 139 -6.72 -5.35 2.75
CA LEU A 139 -5.87 -5.66 1.60
C LEU A 139 -4.94 -6.85 1.89
N GLU A 140 -4.53 -7.03 3.14
CA GLU A 140 -3.69 -8.14 3.55
C GLU A 140 -4.40 -9.49 3.40
N LEU A 141 -5.69 -9.54 3.68
CA LEU A 141 -6.51 -10.73 3.45
C LEU A 141 -6.78 -10.94 1.96
N LEU A 142 -7.10 -9.86 1.23
CA LEU A 142 -7.34 -9.89 -0.20
C LEU A 142 -6.13 -10.43 -0.97
N TRP A 143 -4.93 -10.02 -0.56
CA TRP A 143 -3.65 -10.41 -1.14
C TRP A 143 -2.88 -11.36 -0.22
N LYS A 144 -3.58 -12.29 0.44
CA LYS A 144 -2.98 -13.25 1.40
C LYS A 144 -1.85 -14.09 0.81
N ASP A 145 -1.88 -14.32 -0.50
CA ASP A 145 -0.87 -15.10 -1.22
C ASP A 145 0.37 -14.25 -1.57
N ALA A 146 0.32 -12.94 -1.36
CA ALA A 146 1.47 -12.07 -1.54
C ALA A 146 2.48 -12.26 -0.40
N LYS A 147 3.75 -12.17 -0.75
CA LYS A 147 4.82 -12.22 0.25
C LYS A 147 4.80 -10.95 1.09
N ARG A 148 4.65 -11.10 2.40
CA ARG A 148 4.80 -9.97 3.34
C ARG A 148 6.27 -9.73 3.63
N ILE A 149 6.70 -8.48 3.59
CA ILE A 149 8.05 -8.05 3.91
C ILE A 149 7.94 -7.10 5.09
N THR A 150 8.71 -7.38 6.15
CA THR A 150 8.85 -6.50 7.32
C THR A 150 10.28 -5.97 7.35
N LEU A 151 10.44 -4.66 7.52
CA LEU A 151 11.74 -4.01 7.64
C LEU A 151 12.14 -3.85 9.10
#